data_248ffaced3407b0f311a1f30a8e2f7c7
#
_entry.id   248ffaced3407b0f311a1f30a8e2f7c7
#
_cell.length_a   1.000
_cell.length_b   1.000
_cell.length_c   1.000
_cell.angle_alpha   90.00
_cell.angle_beta   90.00
_cell.angle_gamma   90.00
#
_symmetry.space_group_name_H-M   'P 1'
#
loop_
_entity.id
_entity.type
_entity.pdbx_description
1 polymer ?
#
loop_
_entity_poly.entity_id
_entity_poly.type
_entity_poly.pdbx_seq_one_letter_code
_entity_poly.pdbx_strand_id
1 'polypeptide(L)'
;MNRAKREITLEHLASMRSGLACGLSAPGEPELIAMMQSSDWVDFTLDLPMSYAPGRRFAYCSPGMHLLSAAITELTGESEADFADTAIFAPMGIVDWDWPSDPAGLSHGW
;
A
#
# COMPACT_ATOMS: atom_id res chain seq x y z
N MET A 1 7.74 -10.15 -12.94
CA MET A 1 8.22 -9.17 -11.94
C MET A 1 9.74 -9.13 -12.00
N ASN A 2 10.34 -7.94 -12.07
CA ASN A 2 11.79 -7.85 -12.15
C ASN A 2 12.46 -8.19 -10.80
N ARG A 3 13.78 -8.43 -10.84
CA ARG A 3 14.53 -8.86 -9.66
C ARG A 3 14.47 -7.84 -8.52
N ALA A 4 14.60 -6.55 -8.84
CA ALA A 4 14.61 -5.50 -7.82
C ALA A 4 13.29 -5.44 -7.04
N LYS A 5 12.17 -5.63 -7.72
CA LYS A 5 10.85 -5.64 -7.05
C LYS A 5 10.72 -6.79 -6.05
N ARG A 6 11.36 -7.93 -6.33
CA ARG A 6 11.34 -9.09 -5.42
C ARG A 6 12.13 -8.85 -4.13
N GLU A 7 12.99 -7.85 -4.13
CA GLU A 7 13.79 -7.47 -2.97
C GLU A 7 13.08 -6.46 -2.07
N ILE A 8 11.91 -5.95 -2.47
CA ILE A 8 11.11 -5.04 -1.65
C ILE A 8 10.55 -5.81 -0.45
N THR A 9 10.85 -5.30 0.74
CA THR A 9 10.33 -5.86 2.01
C THR A 9 9.17 -5.02 2.53
N LEU A 10 8.43 -5.55 3.52
CA LEU A 10 7.37 -4.80 4.20
C LEU A 10 7.96 -3.55 4.89
N GLU A 11 9.17 -3.64 5.45
CA GLU A 11 9.85 -2.50 6.04
C GLU A 11 10.15 -1.41 5.00
N HIS A 12 10.57 -1.78 3.80
CA HIS A 12 10.76 -0.83 2.71
C HIS A 12 9.46 -0.10 2.37
N LEU A 13 8.35 -0.80 2.28
CA LEU A 13 7.03 -0.21 2.02
C LEU A 13 6.61 0.72 3.17
N ALA A 14 6.69 0.26 4.40
CA ALA A 14 6.27 1.02 5.58
C ALA A 14 7.11 2.29 5.78
N SER A 15 8.39 2.25 5.45
CA SER A 15 9.29 3.41 5.55
C SER A 15 9.29 4.28 4.27
N MET A 16 8.46 3.95 3.29
CA MET A 16 8.39 4.65 1.99
C MET A 16 9.72 4.66 1.24
N ARG A 17 10.41 3.51 1.26
CA ARG A 17 11.71 3.30 0.62
C ARG A 17 11.67 2.13 -0.36
N SER A 18 10.51 1.89 -0.97
CA SER A 18 10.36 0.76 -1.90
C SER A 18 11.23 0.87 -3.16
N GLY A 19 11.50 2.09 -3.59
CA GLY A 19 12.21 2.35 -4.85
C GLY A 19 11.30 2.39 -6.07
N LEU A 20 10.00 2.15 -5.91
CA LEU A 20 9.04 2.30 -7.00
C LEU A 20 9.00 3.75 -7.49
N ALA A 21 8.73 3.94 -8.80
CA ALA A 21 8.59 5.27 -9.40
C ALA A 21 7.28 5.91 -8.97
N CYS A 22 7.27 6.48 -7.78
CA CYS A 22 6.11 6.97 -7.08
C CYS A 22 6.54 8.13 -6.17
N GLY A 23 5.79 9.25 -6.22
CA GLY A 23 6.08 10.40 -5.37
C GLY A 23 7.31 11.21 -5.78
N LEU A 24 7.79 11.06 -7.01
CA LEU A 24 9.03 11.69 -7.48
C LEU A 24 8.80 12.83 -8.46
N SER A 25 7.65 12.87 -9.15
CA SER A 25 7.52 13.71 -10.34
C SER A 25 6.79 15.02 -10.08
N ALA A 26 5.69 15.01 -9.33
CA ALA A 26 4.85 16.19 -9.17
C ALA A 26 4.09 16.14 -7.85
N PRO A 27 3.72 17.31 -7.28
CA PRO A 27 2.81 17.34 -6.15
C PRO A 27 1.43 16.78 -6.53
N GLY A 28 0.66 16.32 -5.55
CA GLY A 28 -0.69 15.79 -5.75
C GLY A 28 -0.75 14.30 -6.06
N GLU A 29 0.36 13.59 -5.98
CA GLU A 29 0.43 12.13 -6.13
C GLU A 29 -0.25 11.62 -7.41
N PRO A 30 0.27 11.94 -8.61
CA PRO A 30 -0.34 11.48 -9.86
C PRO A 30 -0.42 9.96 -9.96
N GLU A 31 0.51 9.23 -9.37
CA GLU A 31 0.49 7.76 -9.34
C GLU A 31 -0.68 7.24 -8.51
N LEU A 32 -1.02 7.90 -7.40
CA LEU A 32 -2.19 7.55 -6.60
C LEU A 32 -3.48 7.72 -7.39
N ILE A 33 -3.63 8.84 -8.08
CA ILE A 33 -4.81 9.12 -8.91
C ILE A 33 -4.93 8.08 -10.02
N ALA A 34 -3.83 7.76 -10.70
CA ALA A 34 -3.81 6.74 -11.75
C ALA A 34 -4.16 5.35 -11.20
N MET A 35 -3.64 5.00 -10.03
CA MET A 35 -4.01 3.75 -9.35
C MET A 35 -5.51 3.68 -9.08
N MET A 36 -6.10 4.75 -8.54
CA MET A 36 -7.53 4.78 -8.22
C MET A 36 -8.42 4.66 -9.46
N GLN A 37 -7.91 5.04 -10.63
CA GLN A 37 -8.62 4.91 -11.91
C GLN A 37 -8.42 3.52 -12.54
N SER A 38 -7.52 2.71 -12.03
CA SER A 38 -7.29 1.36 -12.54
C SER A 38 -8.29 0.37 -11.97
N SER A 39 -8.44 -0.77 -12.63
CA SER A 39 -9.33 -1.85 -12.18
C SER A 39 -8.73 -2.72 -11.08
N ASP A 40 -7.41 -2.71 -10.93
CA ASP A 40 -6.67 -3.49 -9.93
C ASP A 40 -5.53 -2.63 -9.38
N TRP A 41 -5.70 -2.16 -8.16
CA TRP A 41 -4.75 -1.23 -7.54
C TRP A 41 -3.43 -1.89 -7.17
N VAL A 42 -3.47 -3.15 -6.78
CA VAL A 42 -2.25 -3.91 -6.46
C VAL A 42 -1.43 -4.14 -7.72
N ASP A 43 -2.06 -4.63 -8.79
CA ASP A 43 -1.39 -4.84 -10.07
C ASP A 43 -0.81 -3.53 -10.62
N PHE A 44 -1.59 -2.45 -10.59
CA PHE A 44 -1.11 -1.14 -11.01
C PHE A 44 0.19 -0.77 -10.28
N THR A 45 0.20 -0.92 -8.97
CA THR A 45 1.35 -0.53 -8.14
C THR A 45 2.56 -1.44 -8.41
N LEU A 46 2.33 -2.75 -8.53
CA LEU A 46 3.40 -3.70 -8.84
C LEU A 46 3.99 -3.49 -10.23
N ASP A 47 3.24 -2.89 -11.15
CA ASP A 47 3.70 -2.58 -12.51
C ASP A 47 4.46 -1.26 -12.60
N LEU A 48 4.47 -0.43 -11.56
CA LEU A 48 5.27 0.79 -11.55
C LEU A 48 6.75 0.45 -11.78
N PRO A 49 7.47 1.25 -12.60
CA PRO A 49 8.90 1.02 -12.77
C PRO A 49 9.67 1.28 -11.47
N MET A 50 10.87 0.72 -11.40
CA MET A 50 11.80 1.01 -10.29
C MET A 50 12.63 2.24 -10.64
N SER A 51 12.71 3.19 -9.71
CA SER A 51 13.58 4.38 -9.82
C SER A 51 14.84 4.23 -8.99
N TYR A 52 14.78 3.51 -7.89
CA TYR A 52 15.91 3.26 -6.99
C TYR A 52 15.89 1.81 -6.52
N ALA A 53 17.02 1.33 -6.05
CA ALA A 53 17.05 0.05 -5.34
C ALA A 53 16.26 0.15 -4.04
N PRO A 54 15.56 -0.92 -3.62
CA PRO A 54 14.81 -0.91 -2.37
C PRO A 54 15.69 -0.49 -1.18
N GLY A 55 15.13 0.34 -0.31
CA GLY A 55 15.81 0.83 0.89
C GLY A 55 16.74 2.03 0.68
N ARG A 56 16.97 2.44 -0.56
CA ARG A 56 17.97 3.48 -0.87
C ARG A 56 17.48 4.88 -0.62
N ARG A 57 16.23 5.18 -0.93
CA ARG A 57 15.74 6.55 -0.91
C ARG A 57 14.28 6.62 -0.46
N PHE A 58 13.99 7.59 0.39
CA PHE A 58 12.63 7.94 0.77
C PHE A 58 11.93 8.66 -0.39
N ALA A 59 10.70 8.23 -0.70
CA ALA A 59 9.77 8.96 -1.57
C ALA A 59 8.36 8.65 -1.11
N TYR A 60 7.60 9.67 -0.77
CA TYR A 60 6.21 9.51 -0.30
C TYR A 60 5.38 8.81 -1.37
N CYS A 61 4.84 7.63 -1.05
CA CYS A 61 4.18 6.77 -2.03
C CYS A 61 2.95 6.09 -1.41
N SER A 62 1.78 6.68 -1.61
CA SER A 62 0.51 6.10 -1.14
C SER A 62 0.20 4.76 -1.79
N PRO A 63 0.43 4.55 -3.11
CA PRO A 63 0.29 3.22 -3.69
C PRO A 63 1.12 2.13 -2.99
N GLY A 64 2.32 2.47 -2.55
CA GLY A 64 3.16 1.53 -1.78
C GLY A 64 2.54 1.16 -0.43
N MET A 65 1.88 2.11 0.22
CA MET A 65 1.15 1.84 1.47
C MET A 65 -0.04 0.90 1.22
N HIS A 66 -0.69 1.00 0.07
CA HIS A 66 -1.76 0.07 -0.30
C HIS A 66 -1.26 -1.37 -0.44
N LEU A 67 -0.02 -1.58 -0.86
CA LEU A 67 0.59 -2.91 -0.88
C LEU A 67 0.72 -3.51 0.53
N LEU A 68 0.86 -2.69 1.56
CA LEU A 68 0.84 -3.18 2.95
C LEU A 68 -0.52 -3.74 3.33
N SER A 69 -1.61 -3.09 2.89
CA SER A 69 -2.97 -3.62 3.09
C SER A 69 -3.11 -5.00 2.44
N ALA A 70 -2.66 -5.14 1.21
CA ALA A 70 -2.65 -6.43 0.51
C ALA A 70 -1.83 -7.48 1.26
N ALA A 71 -0.66 -7.10 1.76
CA ALA A 71 0.22 -8.00 2.51
C ALA A 71 -0.43 -8.46 3.83
N ILE A 72 -1.08 -7.56 4.56
CA ILE A 72 -1.80 -7.89 5.79
C ILE A 72 -2.90 -8.91 5.49
N THR A 73 -3.67 -8.68 4.44
CA THR A 73 -4.74 -9.60 4.03
C THR A 73 -4.19 -10.96 3.67
N GLU A 74 -3.10 -11.02 2.92
CA GLU A 74 -2.46 -12.28 2.52
C GLU A 74 -1.90 -13.05 3.72
N LEU A 75 -1.27 -12.34 4.66
CA LEU A 75 -0.61 -12.95 5.81
C LEU A 75 -1.56 -13.35 6.93
N THR A 76 -2.65 -12.62 7.13
CA THR A 76 -3.58 -12.84 8.23
C THR A 76 -4.87 -13.52 7.82
N GLY A 77 -5.23 -13.50 6.55
CA GLY A 77 -6.52 -13.96 6.06
C GLY A 77 -7.67 -12.99 6.34
N GLU A 78 -7.37 -11.81 6.90
CA GLU A 78 -8.35 -10.77 7.23
C GLU A 78 -8.01 -9.47 6.48
N SER A 79 -9.03 -8.63 6.22
CA SER A 79 -8.75 -7.29 5.74
C SER A 79 -7.97 -6.48 6.78
N GLU A 80 -7.23 -5.47 6.34
CA GLU A 80 -6.54 -4.58 7.26
C GLU A 80 -7.50 -3.93 8.25
N ALA A 81 -8.70 -3.53 7.78
CA ALA A 81 -9.73 -2.93 8.62
C ALA A 81 -10.21 -3.89 9.71
N ASP A 82 -10.50 -5.15 9.36
CA ASP A 82 -10.95 -6.14 10.32
C ASP A 82 -9.85 -6.51 11.31
N PHE A 83 -8.62 -6.61 10.84
CA PHE A 83 -7.46 -6.83 11.70
C PHE A 83 -7.29 -5.68 12.70
N ALA A 84 -7.40 -4.43 12.23
CA ALA A 84 -7.29 -3.24 13.09
C ALA A 84 -8.44 -3.17 14.09
N ASP A 85 -9.65 -3.57 13.70
CA ASP A 85 -10.79 -3.62 14.62
C ASP A 85 -10.52 -4.57 15.76
N THR A 86 -10.14 -5.80 15.46
CA THR A 86 -9.86 -6.81 16.48
C THR A 86 -8.69 -6.42 17.39
N ALA A 87 -7.62 -5.88 16.81
CA ALA A 87 -6.38 -5.60 17.53
C ALA A 87 -6.40 -4.28 18.30
N ILE A 88 -7.15 -3.28 17.81
CA ILE A 88 -7.05 -1.90 18.32
C ILE A 88 -8.43 -1.33 18.68
N PHE A 89 -9.36 -1.28 17.71
CA PHE A 89 -10.59 -0.51 17.86
C PHE A 89 -11.53 -1.13 18.89
N ALA A 90 -11.83 -2.41 18.77
CA ALA A 90 -12.73 -3.11 19.70
C ALA A 90 -12.19 -3.10 21.14
N PRO A 91 -10.90 -3.42 21.41
CA PRO A 91 -10.34 -3.31 22.75
C PRO A 91 -10.39 -1.90 23.35
N MET A 92 -10.35 -0.86 22.51
CA MET A 92 -10.44 0.53 22.94
C MET A 92 -11.89 1.04 23.02
N GLY A 93 -12.88 0.22 22.69
CA GLY A 93 -14.28 0.61 22.67
C GLY A 93 -14.67 1.50 21.49
N ILE A 94 -13.84 1.53 20.44
CA ILE A 94 -14.12 2.30 19.22
C ILE A 94 -14.99 1.42 18.32
N VAL A 95 -16.26 1.80 18.16
CA VAL A 95 -17.24 1.04 17.36
C VAL A 95 -17.76 1.80 16.15
N ASP A 96 -17.61 3.12 16.13
CA ASP A 96 -18.08 3.99 15.07
C ASP A 96 -16.91 4.41 14.18
N TRP A 97 -16.61 3.56 13.21
CA TRP A 97 -15.52 3.79 12.24
C TRP A 97 -15.93 3.27 10.87
N ASP A 98 -15.29 3.81 9.84
CA ASP A 98 -15.45 3.37 8.46
C ASP A 98 -14.08 3.29 7.80
N TRP A 99 -13.89 2.31 6.93
CA TRP A 99 -12.64 2.10 6.22
C TRP A 99 -12.94 1.67 4.78
N PRO A 100 -12.74 2.55 3.80
CA PRO A 100 -13.05 2.21 2.41
C PRO A 100 -12.16 1.09 1.89
N SER A 101 -12.66 0.41 0.86
CA SER A 101 -11.93 -0.67 0.20
C SER A 101 -11.75 -0.37 -1.29
N ASP A 102 -10.78 -1.05 -1.90
CA ASP A 102 -10.53 -0.98 -3.33
C ASP A 102 -11.54 -1.85 -4.12
N PRO A 103 -11.49 -1.86 -5.48
CA PRO A 103 -12.40 -2.70 -6.27
C PRO A 103 -12.31 -4.20 -5.99
N ALA A 104 -11.19 -4.69 -5.49
CA ALA A 104 -10.99 -6.09 -5.13
C ALA A 104 -11.41 -6.40 -3.68
N GLY A 105 -11.84 -5.41 -2.91
CA GLY A 105 -12.24 -5.58 -1.51
C GLY A 105 -11.13 -5.41 -0.49
N LEU A 106 -9.93 -5.01 -0.91
CA LEU A 106 -8.83 -4.71 0.01
C LEU A 106 -9.02 -3.36 0.66
N SER A 107 -8.78 -3.25 1.96
CA SER A 107 -8.85 -1.97 2.67
C SER A 107 -7.85 -0.96 2.08
N HIS A 108 -8.23 0.31 2.00
CA HIS A 108 -7.29 1.36 1.60
C HIS A 108 -6.08 1.37 2.51
N GLY A 109 -4.88 1.41 1.95
CA GLY A 109 -3.62 1.41 2.69
C GLY A 109 -3.11 2.80 3.07
N TRP A 110 -3.81 3.86 2.70
CA TRP A 110 -3.38 5.25 2.97
C TRP A 110 -4.46 6.10 3.61
#